data_095a7f65eaa4aa6b717664c073bf3a61
#
_entry.id   095a7f65eaa4aa6b717664c073bf3a61
#
_cell.length_a   1.000
_cell.length_b   1.000
_cell.length_c   1.000
_cell.angle_alpha   90.00
_cell.angle_beta   90.00
_cell.angle_gamma   90.00
#
_symmetry.space_group_name_H-M   'P 1'
#
loop_
_entity.id
_entity.type
_entity.pdbx_description
1 polymer ?
#
loop_
_entity_poly.entity_id
_entity_poly.type
_entity_poly.pdbx_seq_one_letter_code
_entity_poly.pdbx_strand_id
1 'polypeptide(L)'
;HRFIPAWLATVTTPRRIAQEAVTHHARTAGESKYGISRTFRVILDLIAVYFFMRFRARPGHFFGGIGLGLTALSGLVLAWLAWVKFGLGNPIGGRPALIVGIGGLIAGVHFITTGVLAELLARIYFESGTIRSYSARPETPLAADEGWHKPA
;
A
#
# COMPACT_ATOMS: atom_id res chain seq x y z
N HIS A 1 -7.81 -0.99 18.98
CA HIS A 1 -7.32 -1.99 18.00
C HIS A 1 -8.47 -2.79 17.41
N ARG A 2 -9.25 -2.14 16.49
CA ARG A 2 -10.44 -2.72 15.86
C ARG A 2 -10.12 -3.74 14.79
N PHE A 3 -8.90 -3.70 14.24
CA PHE A 3 -8.48 -4.52 13.10
C PHE A 3 -7.48 -5.62 13.50
N ILE A 4 -7.55 -6.08 14.76
CA ILE A 4 -6.72 -7.19 15.23
C ILE A 4 -6.80 -8.42 14.32
N PRO A 5 -7.98 -8.86 13.85
CA PRO A 5 -8.07 -10.00 12.93
C PRO A 5 -7.34 -9.76 11.60
N ALA A 6 -7.42 -8.53 11.06
CA ALA A 6 -6.71 -8.19 9.82
C ALA A 6 -5.19 -8.20 10.02
N TRP A 7 -4.70 -7.69 11.14
CA TRP A 7 -3.28 -7.75 11.49
C TRP A 7 -2.80 -9.19 11.75
N LEU A 8 -3.60 -10.00 12.43
CA LEU A 8 -3.29 -11.43 12.64
C LEU A 8 -3.21 -12.17 11.30
N ALA A 9 -4.08 -11.88 10.34
CA ALA A 9 -4.05 -12.47 9.01
C ALA A 9 -2.77 -12.14 8.22
N THR A 10 -2.03 -11.08 8.58
CA THR A 10 -0.72 -10.76 7.96
C THR A 10 0.44 -11.56 8.54
N VAL A 11 0.28 -12.15 9.74
CA VAL A 11 1.34 -12.84 10.50
C VAL A 11 1.10 -14.34 10.55
N THR A 12 -0.17 -14.76 10.45
CA THR A 12 -0.54 -16.18 10.54
C THR A 12 -1.57 -16.56 9.49
N THR A 13 -1.73 -17.85 9.25
CA THR A 13 -2.77 -18.36 8.34
C THR A 13 -4.14 -18.36 9.02
N PRO A 14 -5.24 -18.13 8.27
CA PRO A 14 -6.60 -18.13 8.82
C PRO A 14 -6.95 -19.41 9.60
N ARG A 15 -6.36 -20.55 9.24
CA ARG A 15 -6.55 -21.84 9.92
C ARG A 15 -6.00 -21.89 11.34
N ARG A 16 -5.11 -20.97 11.72
CA ARG A 16 -4.53 -20.87 13.05
C ARG A 16 -5.22 -19.84 13.94
N ILE A 17 -6.27 -19.19 13.42
CA ILE A 17 -7.07 -18.21 14.15
C ILE A 17 -8.32 -18.94 14.64
N ALA A 18 -8.42 -19.13 15.95
CA ALA A 18 -9.63 -19.67 16.60
C ALA A 18 -10.50 -18.52 17.09
N GLN A 19 -11.81 -18.71 17.02
CA GLN A 19 -12.79 -17.81 17.61
C GLN A 19 -13.46 -18.55 18.76
N GLU A 20 -13.52 -17.91 19.91
CA GLU A 20 -14.20 -18.43 21.09
C GLU A 20 -15.41 -17.53 21.41
N ALA A 21 -16.55 -18.16 21.67
CA ALA A 21 -17.75 -17.45 22.05
C ALA A 21 -17.62 -16.97 23.50
N VAL A 22 -17.68 -15.67 23.72
CA VAL A 22 -17.65 -15.07 25.04
C VAL A 22 -19.01 -14.46 25.38
N THR A 23 -19.43 -14.61 26.62
CA THR A 23 -20.67 -14.00 27.12
C THR A 23 -20.49 -12.49 27.21
N HIS A 24 -21.28 -11.74 26.47
CA HIS A 24 -21.22 -10.28 26.45
C HIS A 24 -22.27 -9.72 27.40
N HIS A 25 -21.83 -9.05 28.45
CA HIS A 25 -22.75 -8.34 29.34
C HIS A 25 -23.11 -6.99 28.73
N ALA A 26 -24.40 -6.63 28.85
CA ALA A 26 -24.89 -5.33 28.40
C ALA A 26 -24.19 -4.21 29.19
N ARG A 27 -23.83 -3.14 28.47
CA ARG A 27 -23.15 -1.99 29.05
C ARG A 27 -24.08 -1.27 30.01
N THR A 28 -23.72 -1.22 31.28
CA THR A 28 -24.56 -0.61 32.34
C THR A 28 -24.41 0.90 32.48
N ALA A 29 -23.41 1.53 31.85
CA ALA A 29 -23.17 2.97 31.91
C ALA A 29 -22.49 3.50 30.66
N GLY A 30 -22.85 4.72 30.25
CA GLY A 30 -22.25 5.53 29.22
C GLY A 30 -23.01 5.62 27.89
N GLU A 31 -23.20 6.86 27.42
CA GLU A 31 -23.80 7.14 26.12
C GLU A 31 -22.80 6.87 24.98
N SER A 32 -23.31 6.33 23.88
CA SER A 32 -22.51 6.07 22.67
C SER A 32 -22.34 7.38 21.90
N LYS A 33 -21.21 8.06 22.08
CA LYS A 33 -20.84 9.24 21.28
C LYS A 33 -20.38 8.82 19.88
N TYR A 34 -21.33 8.53 19.00
CA TYR A 34 -21.04 8.32 17.58
C TYR A 34 -20.94 9.67 16.87
N GLY A 35 -19.72 10.19 16.67
CA GLY A 35 -19.48 11.42 15.90
C GLY A 35 -18.92 11.15 14.52
N ILE A 36 -19.14 12.05 13.56
CA ILE A 36 -18.62 12.02 12.18
C ILE A 36 -17.09 11.90 12.17
N SER A 37 -16.39 12.49 13.14
CA SER A 37 -14.94 12.38 13.30
C SER A 37 -14.46 10.94 13.49
N ARG A 38 -15.30 10.08 14.08
CA ARG A 38 -14.98 8.64 14.23
C ARG A 38 -15.04 7.91 12.89
N THR A 39 -16.03 8.24 12.05
CA THR A 39 -16.18 7.66 10.71
C THR A 39 -14.96 7.98 9.85
N PHE A 40 -14.52 9.24 9.86
CA PHE A 40 -13.32 9.65 9.14
C PHE A 40 -12.07 8.89 9.60
N ARG A 41 -11.91 8.72 10.91
CA ARG A 41 -10.81 7.95 11.48
C ARG A 41 -10.85 6.47 11.08
N VAL A 42 -12.05 5.86 11.06
CA VAL A 42 -12.22 4.47 10.61
C VAL A 42 -11.87 4.31 9.13
N ILE A 43 -12.24 5.29 8.29
CA ILE A 43 -11.88 5.28 6.86
C ILE A 43 -10.36 5.35 6.68
N LEU A 44 -9.69 6.24 7.42
CA LEU A 44 -8.22 6.32 7.38
C LEU A 44 -7.55 5.02 7.84
N ASP A 45 -8.08 4.41 8.92
CA ASP A 45 -7.58 3.13 9.42
C ASP A 45 -7.78 2.00 8.38
N LEU A 46 -8.92 1.98 7.69
CA LEU A 46 -9.20 1.01 6.63
C LEU A 46 -8.24 1.17 5.44
N ILE A 47 -8.01 2.41 5.01
CA ILE A 47 -7.05 2.73 3.95
C ILE A 47 -5.66 2.25 4.35
N ALA A 48 -5.23 2.53 5.59
CA ALA A 48 -3.94 2.10 6.11
C ALA A 48 -3.82 0.56 6.14
N VAL A 49 -4.84 -0.14 6.66
CA VAL A 49 -4.85 -1.62 6.69
C VAL A 49 -4.81 -2.20 5.28
N TYR A 50 -5.64 -1.67 4.35
CA TYR A 50 -5.64 -2.09 2.94
C TYR A 50 -4.27 -1.89 2.30
N PHE A 51 -3.65 -0.72 2.52
CA PHE A 51 -2.32 -0.42 2.01
C PHE A 51 -1.28 -1.41 2.52
N PHE A 52 -1.25 -1.66 3.84
CA PHE A 52 -0.30 -2.60 4.42
C PHE A 52 -0.54 -4.05 3.98
N MET A 53 -1.79 -4.46 3.79
CA MET A 53 -2.10 -5.81 3.30
C MET A 53 -1.68 -6.00 1.83
N ARG A 54 -1.88 -4.97 0.99
CA ARG A 54 -1.68 -5.07 -0.46
C ARG A 54 -0.26 -4.75 -0.91
N PHE A 55 0.38 -3.77 -0.25
CA PHE A 55 1.67 -3.20 -0.69
C PHE A 55 2.82 -3.41 0.31
N ARG A 56 2.64 -4.30 1.30
CA ARG A 56 3.63 -4.57 2.35
C ARG A 56 5.03 -4.87 1.79
N ALA A 57 5.10 -5.66 0.73
CA ALA A 57 6.37 -6.12 0.16
C ALA A 57 6.96 -5.15 -0.88
N ARG A 58 6.14 -4.29 -1.50
CA ARG A 58 6.56 -3.39 -2.59
C ARG A 58 5.79 -2.07 -2.56
N PRO A 59 5.98 -1.23 -1.53
CA PRO A 59 5.29 0.06 -1.44
C PRO A 59 5.70 1.04 -2.55
N GLY A 60 6.90 0.88 -3.10
CA GLY A 60 7.41 1.69 -4.21
C GLY A 60 6.54 1.64 -5.47
N HIS A 61 5.93 0.50 -5.77
CA HIS A 61 5.04 0.38 -6.94
C HIS A 61 3.77 1.22 -6.80
N PHE A 62 3.23 1.35 -5.60
CA PHE A 62 2.05 2.17 -5.35
C PHE A 62 2.34 3.66 -5.56
N PHE A 63 3.32 4.18 -4.83
CA PHE A 63 3.69 5.59 -4.91
C PHE A 63 4.33 5.94 -6.26
N GLY A 64 5.17 5.06 -6.81
CA GLY A 64 5.78 5.23 -8.11
C GLY A 64 4.76 5.27 -9.25
N GLY A 65 3.73 4.42 -9.21
CA GLY A 65 2.65 4.42 -10.21
C GLY A 65 1.86 5.74 -10.21
N ILE A 66 1.47 6.23 -9.02
CA ILE A 66 0.79 7.52 -8.88
C ILE A 66 1.71 8.66 -9.35
N GLY A 67 2.98 8.65 -8.94
CA GLY A 67 3.96 9.66 -9.31
C GLY A 67 4.21 9.71 -10.82
N LEU A 68 4.36 8.56 -11.48
CA LEU A 68 4.51 8.49 -12.94
C LEU A 68 3.25 9.01 -13.66
N GLY A 69 2.06 8.63 -13.19
CA GLY A 69 0.81 9.11 -13.76
C GLY A 69 0.68 10.64 -13.67
N LEU A 70 0.95 11.22 -12.48
CA LEU A 70 0.94 12.66 -12.27
C LEU A 70 2.00 13.38 -13.13
N THR A 71 3.21 12.85 -13.18
CA THR A 71 4.30 13.42 -13.98
C THR A 71 3.97 13.40 -15.47
N ALA A 72 3.44 12.28 -15.97
CA ALA A 72 3.05 12.15 -17.37
C ALA A 72 1.91 13.12 -17.74
N LEU A 73 0.84 13.17 -16.93
CA LEU A 73 -0.29 14.05 -17.17
C LEU A 73 0.13 15.53 -17.13
N SER A 74 0.93 15.89 -16.12
CA SER A 74 1.44 17.26 -15.97
C SER A 74 2.40 17.63 -17.12
N GLY A 75 3.24 16.69 -17.54
CA GLY A 75 4.12 16.85 -18.70
C GLY A 75 3.34 17.10 -19.98
N LEU A 76 2.24 16.37 -20.21
CA LEU A 76 1.34 16.62 -21.36
C LEU A 76 0.70 18.01 -21.31
N VAL A 77 0.23 18.44 -20.15
CA VAL A 77 -0.34 19.79 -19.97
C VAL A 77 0.71 20.86 -20.26
N LEU A 78 1.92 20.70 -19.73
CA LEU A 78 3.01 21.66 -19.97
C LEU A 78 3.47 21.66 -21.43
N ALA A 79 3.56 20.50 -22.07
CA ALA A 79 3.90 20.38 -23.49
C ALA A 79 2.84 21.05 -24.37
N TRP A 80 1.56 20.86 -24.07
CA TRP A 80 0.47 21.56 -24.75
C TRP A 80 0.56 23.08 -24.56
N LEU A 81 0.84 23.56 -23.35
CA LEU A 81 1.04 24.99 -23.11
C LEU A 81 2.27 25.54 -23.84
N ALA A 82 3.35 24.79 -23.92
CA ALA A 82 4.53 25.14 -24.69
C ALA A 82 4.19 25.30 -26.17
N TRP A 83 3.40 24.38 -26.74
CA TRP A 83 2.90 24.48 -28.11
C TRP A 83 2.04 25.74 -28.32
N VAL A 84 1.13 26.04 -27.39
CA VAL A 84 0.30 27.26 -27.44
C VAL A 84 1.13 28.52 -27.43
N LYS A 85 2.20 28.54 -26.64
CA LYS A 85 3.11 29.70 -26.53
C LYS A 85 3.99 29.88 -27.78
N PHE A 86 4.71 28.81 -28.14
CA PHE A 86 5.73 28.90 -29.20
C PHE A 86 5.19 28.61 -30.58
N GLY A 87 4.17 27.77 -30.72
CA GLY A 87 3.54 27.44 -32.00
C GLY A 87 2.45 28.45 -32.43
N LEU A 88 1.63 28.90 -31.47
CA LEU A 88 0.51 29.79 -31.74
C LEU A 88 0.75 31.25 -31.32
N GLY A 89 1.88 31.56 -30.68
CA GLY A 89 2.22 32.92 -30.23
C GLY A 89 1.35 33.44 -29.09
N ASN A 90 0.51 32.62 -28.46
CA ASN A 90 -0.43 33.07 -27.43
C ASN A 90 0.21 33.12 -26.03
N PRO A 91 -0.07 34.17 -25.23
CA PRO A 91 0.45 34.24 -23.86
C PRO A 91 -0.14 33.14 -22.97
N ILE A 92 0.68 32.54 -22.14
CA ILE A 92 0.28 31.46 -21.20
C ILE A 92 0.36 31.88 -19.73
N GLY A 93 0.96 33.04 -19.40
CA GLY A 93 1.25 33.47 -18.03
C GLY A 93 0.03 33.64 -17.12
N GLY A 94 -1.16 33.90 -17.67
CA GLY A 94 -2.41 34.03 -16.90
C GLY A 94 -3.27 32.78 -16.86
N ARG A 95 -2.78 31.64 -17.35
CA ARG A 95 -3.58 30.40 -17.43
C ARG A 95 -3.43 29.58 -16.16
N PRO A 96 -4.51 29.23 -15.45
CA PRO A 96 -4.44 28.34 -14.27
C PRO A 96 -3.80 26.98 -14.59
N ALA A 97 -3.91 26.52 -15.83
CA ALA A 97 -3.30 25.27 -16.29
C ALA A 97 -1.77 25.25 -16.15
N LEU A 98 -1.09 26.40 -16.21
CA LEU A 98 0.36 26.49 -15.99
C LEU A 98 0.71 26.13 -14.53
N ILE A 99 -0.03 26.69 -13.58
CA ILE A 99 0.17 26.42 -12.15
C ILE A 99 -0.14 24.96 -11.84
N VAL A 100 -1.23 24.42 -12.39
CA VAL A 100 -1.62 23.01 -12.22
C VAL A 100 -0.57 22.08 -12.84
N GLY A 101 -0.05 22.42 -14.03
CA GLY A 101 0.99 21.61 -14.69
C GLY A 101 2.30 21.58 -13.90
N ILE A 102 2.77 22.73 -13.43
CA ILE A 102 4.00 22.79 -12.62
C ILE A 102 3.80 22.11 -11.26
N GLY A 103 2.69 22.40 -10.56
CA GLY A 103 2.36 21.80 -9.27
C GLY A 103 2.22 20.28 -9.37
N GLY A 104 1.55 19.80 -10.42
CA GLY A 104 1.41 18.36 -10.66
C GLY A 104 2.72 17.67 -11.00
N LEU A 105 3.64 18.34 -11.73
CA LEU A 105 4.98 17.81 -11.98
C LEU A 105 5.78 17.65 -10.69
N ILE A 106 5.79 18.70 -9.84
CA ILE A 106 6.46 18.67 -8.53
C ILE A 106 5.86 17.57 -7.65
N ALA A 107 4.54 17.48 -7.58
CA ALA A 107 3.85 16.43 -6.83
C ALA A 107 4.21 15.04 -7.36
N GLY A 108 4.23 14.85 -8.68
CA GLY A 108 4.59 13.58 -9.30
C GLY A 108 6.00 13.13 -8.94
N VAL A 109 6.99 14.01 -9.04
CA VAL A 109 8.37 13.74 -8.61
C VAL A 109 8.42 13.42 -7.12
N HIS A 110 7.66 14.12 -6.29
CA HIS A 110 7.60 13.87 -4.85
C HIS A 110 7.04 12.47 -4.53
N PHE A 111 5.99 12.04 -5.24
CA PHE A 111 5.46 10.69 -5.10
C PHE A 111 6.47 9.61 -5.54
N ILE A 112 7.23 9.84 -6.61
CA ILE A 112 8.28 8.92 -7.06
C ILE A 112 9.37 8.79 -5.98
N THR A 113 9.88 9.90 -5.46
CA THR A 113 10.91 9.87 -4.41
C THR A 113 10.41 9.22 -3.13
N THR A 114 9.17 9.49 -2.73
CA THR A 114 8.51 8.82 -1.61
C THR A 114 8.43 7.31 -1.85
N GLY A 115 8.12 6.89 -3.08
CA GLY A 115 8.09 5.48 -3.47
C GLY A 115 9.43 4.79 -3.32
N VAL A 116 10.50 5.43 -3.79
CA VAL A 116 11.88 4.91 -3.64
C VAL A 116 12.26 4.79 -2.17
N LEU A 117 11.99 5.82 -1.36
CA LEU A 117 12.29 5.80 0.07
C LEU A 117 11.49 4.71 0.80
N ALA A 118 10.21 4.55 0.49
CA ALA A 118 9.38 3.51 1.07
C ALA A 118 9.88 2.10 0.71
N GLU A 119 10.35 1.89 -0.51
CA GLU A 119 10.95 0.62 -0.96
C GLU A 119 12.26 0.33 -0.21
N LEU A 120 13.13 1.33 -0.05
CA LEU A 120 14.37 1.19 0.70
C LEU A 120 14.11 0.86 2.17
N LEU A 121 13.15 1.56 2.80
CA LEU A 121 12.74 1.28 4.17
C LEU A 121 12.19 -0.14 4.34
N ALA A 122 11.37 -0.60 3.38
CA ALA A 122 10.86 -1.96 3.39
C ALA A 122 12.00 -2.99 3.30
N ARG A 123 12.99 -2.77 2.43
CA ARG A 123 14.16 -3.65 2.31
C ARG A 123 14.97 -3.69 3.60
N ILE A 124 15.30 -2.54 4.16
CA ILE A 124 16.04 -2.45 5.43
C ILE A 124 15.28 -3.19 6.54
N TYR A 125 13.96 -3.01 6.61
CA TYR A 125 13.12 -3.69 7.60
C TYR A 125 13.16 -5.21 7.47
N PHE A 126 13.11 -5.73 6.25
CA PHE A 126 13.16 -7.19 6.02
C PHE A 126 14.57 -7.77 6.14
N GLU A 127 15.61 -7.01 5.82
CA GLU A 127 17.00 -7.46 5.96
C GLU A 127 17.51 -7.41 7.41
N SER A 128 17.09 -6.40 8.18
CA SER A 128 17.49 -6.24 9.59
C SER A 128 16.67 -7.09 10.57
N GLY A 129 15.51 -7.59 10.15
CA GLY A 129 14.58 -8.35 10.99
C GLY A 129 14.71 -9.85 10.80
N THR A 130 14.40 -10.60 11.87
CA THR A 130 14.22 -12.07 11.84
C THR A 130 12.98 -12.49 11.02
N ILE A 131 12.21 -11.52 10.53
CA ILE A 131 10.97 -11.73 9.78
C ILE A 131 11.30 -11.79 8.30
N ARG A 132 11.33 -12.99 7.75
CA ARG A 132 11.49 -13.20 6.32
C ARG A 132 10.22 -12.77 5.58
N SER A 133 10.37 -12.13 4.40
CA SER A 133 9.24 -11.74 3.52
C SER A 133 8.49 -12.95 2.92
N TYR A 134 9.02 -14.14 3.08
CA TYR A 134 8.44 -15.41 2.65
C TYR A 134 8.56 -16.44 3.78
N SER A 135 7.57 -17.29 3.93
CA SER A 135 7.67 -18.52 4.70
C SER A 135 7.92 -19.66 3.72
N ALA A 136 9.09 -20.27 3.76
CA ALA A 136 9.28 -21.54 3.09
C ALA A 136 8.28 -22.53 3.68
N ARG A 137 7.50 -23.21 2.83
CA ARG A 137 6.71 -24.37 3.28
C ARG A 137 7.73 -25.37 3.85
N PRO A 138 7.58 -25.85 5.09
CA PRO A 138 8.43 -26.94 5.55
C PRO A 138 8.33 -28.04 4.52
N GLU A 139 9.46 -28.45 3.97
CA GLU A 139 9.51 -29.62 3.11
C GLU A 139 8.90 -30.75 3.92
N THR A 140 7.78 -31.29 3.45
CA THR A 140 7.28 -32.56 3.95
C THR A 140 8.44 -33.50 3.75
N PRO A 141 9.00 -34.15 4.79
CA PRO A 141 10.03 -35.16 4.56
C PRO A 141 9.44 -36.08 3.50
N LEU A 142 10.08 -36.16 2.35
CA LEU A 142 9.75 -37.16 1.35
C LEU A 142 9.71 -38.45 2.16
N ALA A 143 8.54 -39.08 2.22
CA ALA A 143 8.37 -40.35 2.89
C ALA A 143 9.57 -41.19 2.50
N ALA A 144 10.38 -41.56 3.48
CA ALA A 144 11.62 -42.26 3.27
C ALA A 144 11.31 -43.41 2.33
N ASP A 145 11.89 -43.29 1.15
CA ASP A 145 12.01 -44.24 0.07
C ASP A 145 11.42 -45.61 0.38
N GLU A 146 10.10 -45.79 0.14
CA GLU A 146 9.56 -47.13 0.07
C GLU A 146 10.02 -47.76 -1.26
N GLY A 147 11.21 -48.37 -1.18
CA GLY A 147 11.60 -49.51 -1.98
C GLY A 147 11.45 -49.35 -3.49
N TRP A 148 12.38 -48.70 -4.16
CA TRP A 148 12.71 -49.05 -5.52
C TRP A 148 13.34 -50.43 -5.55
N HIS A 149 12.52 -51.48 -5.59
CA HIS A 149 12.97 -52.78 -5.97
C HIS A 149 13.40 -52.72 -7.42
N LYS A 150 14.71 -52.80 -7.69
CA LYS A 150 15.26 -53.09 -9.01
C LYS A 150 14.72 -54.45 -9.42
N PRO A 151 14.08 -54.59 -10.57
CA PRO A 151 13.81 -55.91 -11.13
C PRO A 151 15.13 -56.57 -11.52
N ALA A 152 15.26 -57.84 -11.17
CA ALA A 152 16.39 -58.71 -11.50
C ALA A 152 16.54 -58.93 -13.01
#